data_7b6065bfa251b463d48226b7eb08ccd1
#
_entry.id   7b6065bfa251b463d48226b7eb08ccd1
#
_cell.length_a   1.000
_cell.length_b   1.000
_cell.length_c   1.000
_cell.angle_alpha   90.00
_cell.angle_beta   90.00
_cell.angle_gamma   90.00
#
_symmetry.space_group_name_H-M   'P 1'
#
loop_
_entity.id
_entity.type
_entity.pdbx_description
1 polymer ?
#
loop_
_entity_poly.entity_id
_entity_poly.type
_entity_poly.pdbx_seq_one_letter_code
_entity_poly.pdbx_strand_id
1 'polypeptide(L)'
;MLEIALIILVVLITLSVTYLGTPALYNKIDTNLNIGMLIALALVLFAGFRVDTADTNAYMLLFEHCPDFITMLVSGDFSYLINVREEGGYLFFNALVKIFTDLPQVLFLIIAIIAVSLYFVSIKTYSVIPIMSLMLYFTNIYMVKEMAQIRQGLAMAIAIFAIRYLIKERFKKFLLCILIASLFHKSILVFLILYPFRKIKINYYFGMLFLVIISILLIINFADNILFYYFGNAEVMARLMVYMNSSYLNESDMTRFYEYLIVFVVFLLFNPWMRQKIKYYDIFMTMLAFGLIFMAFWHAYPFFGDRFAAPMWISLIFLLPGACLLYENKIYKLCCGGIVLLIAIKVFSSNLAMLGLDI
;
A
#
# COMPACT_ATOMS: atom_id res chain seq x y z
N MET A 1 3.56 -4.82 -21.36
CA MET A 1 3.22 -4.42 -19.97
C MET A 1 2.79 -2.96 -19.91
N LEU A 2 3.63 -2.01 -20.40
CA LEU A 2 3.35 -0.56 -20.39
C LEU A 2 2.02 -0.20 -21.05
N GLU A 3 1.76 -0.72 -22.25
CA GLU A 3 0.52 -0.45 -23.00
C GLU A 3 -0.74 -0.84 -22.22
N ILE A 4 -0.72 -2.02 -21.57
CA ILE A 4 -1.86 -2.48 -20.76
C ILE A 4 -2.04 -1.55 -19.54
N ALA A 5 -0.96 -1.16 -18.86
CA ALA A 5 -1.02 -0.22 -17.75
C ALA A 5 -1.60 1.13 -18.16
N LEU A 6 -1.19 1.66 -19.31
CA LEU A 6 -1.73 2.91 -19.87
C LEU A 6 -3.22 2.80 -20.22
N ILE A 7 -3.65 1.70 -20.83
CA ILE A 7 -5.08 1.46 -21.14
C ILE A 7 -5.89 1.44 -19.83
N ILE A 8 -5.46 0.69 -18.82
CA ILE A 8 -6.14 0.64 -17.52
C ILE A 8 -6.22 2.04 -16.90
N LEU A 9 -5.12 2.80 -16.92
CA LEU A 9 -5.09 4.16 -16.40
C LEU A 9 -6.10 5.07 -17.11
N VAL A 10 -6.12 5.07 -18.43
CA VAL A 10 -7.05 5.88 -19.23
C VAL A 10 -8.50 5.53 -18.92
N VAL A 11 -8.83 4.24 -18.81
CA VAL A 11 -10.18 3.79 -18.43
C VAL A 11 -10.55 4.31 -17.03
N LEU A 12 -9.67 4.17 -16.05
CA LEU A 12 -9.91 4.63 -14.67
C LEU A 12 -10.08 6.15 -14.58
N ILE A 13 -9.26 6.92 -15.31
CA ILE A 13 -9.39 8.38 -15.42
C ILE A 13 -10.74 8.75 -16.02
N THR A 14 -11.10 8.15 -17.17
CA THR A 14 -12.35 8.43 -17.87
C THR A 14 -13.56 8.16 -16.97
N LEU A 15 -13.58 7.04 -16.27
CA LEU A 15 -14.66 6.71 -15.33
C LEU A 15 -14.70 7.65 -14.14
N SER A 16 -13.53 8.07 -13.61
CA SER A 16 -13.47 9.02 -12.49
C SER A 16 -14.02 10.40 -12.89
N VAL A 17 -13.65 10.90 -14.07
CA VAL A 17 -14.17 12.18 -14.60
C VAL A 17 -15.69 12.08 -14.88
N THR A 18 -16.14 10.96 -15.44
CA THR A 18 -17.57 10.71 -15.69
C THR A 18 -18.37 10.72 -14.38
N TYR A 19 -17.85 10.08 -13.32
CA TYR A 19 -18.48 10.11 -12.01
C TYR A 19 -18.61 11.54 -11.46
N LEU A 20 -17.54 12.34 -11.52
CA LEU A 20 -17.54 13.72 -11.01
C LEU A 20 -18.45 14.65 -11.83
N GLY A 21 -18.48 14.45 -13.16
CA GLY A 21 -19.26 15.27 -14.08
C GLY A 21 -20.74 14.91 -14.14
N THR A 22 -21.05 13.62 -14.13
CA THR A 22 -22.39 13.06 -14.32
C THR A 22 -22.59 11.79 -13.48
N PRO A 23 -22.74 11.91 -12.14
CA PRO A 23 -22.85 10.75 -11.25
C PRO A 23 -24.01 9.80 -11.60
N ALA A 24 -25.13 10.34 -12.07
CA ALA A 24 -26.30 9.54 -12.48
C ALA A 24 -25.99 8.62 -13.67
N LEU A 25 -25.22 9.11 -14.63
CA LEU A 25 -24.78 8.30 -15.79
C LEU A 25 -23.82 7.20 -15.34
N TYR A 26 -22.85 7.54 -14.50
CA TYR A 26 -21.90 6.57 -13.94
C TYR A 26 -22.62 5.45 -13.18
N ASN A 27 -23.53 5.79 -12.27
CA ASN A 27 -24.25 4.80 -11.45
C ASN A 27 -25.08 3.85 -12.34
N LYS A 28 -25.69 4.35 -13.42
CA LYS A 28 -26.43 3.53 -14.41
C LYS A 28 -25.49 2.53 -15.11
N ILE A 29 -24.32 2.98 -15.52
CA ILE A 29 -23.31 2.15 -16.20
C ILE A 29 -22.77 1.09 -15.22
N ASP A 30 -22.35 1.50 -14.01
CA ASP A 30 -21.78 0.60 -13.02
C ASP A 30 -22.78 -0.50 -12.59
N THR A 31 -24.05 -0.13 -12.38
CA THR A 31 -25.10 -1.10 -12.02
C THR A 31 -25.33 -2.14 -13.12
N ASN A 32 -25.28 -1.73 -14.38
CA ASN A 32 -25.56 -2.63 -15.51
C ASN A 32 -24.37 -3.55 -15.86
N LEU A 33 -23.14 -3.05 -15.72
CA LEU A 33 -21.94 -3.74 -16.23
C LEU A 33 -21.00 -4.23 -15.13
N ASN A 34 -21.28 -3.95 -13.84
CA ASN A 34 -20.36 -4.26 -12.72
C ASN A 34 -18.90 -3.88 -13.04
N ILE A 35 -18.72 -2.67 -13.57
CA ILE A 35 -17.42 -2.18 -14.09
C ILE A 35 -16.30 -2.37 -13.07
N GLY A 36 -16.56 -2.08 -11.79
CA GLY A 36 -15.56 -2.26 -10.76
C GLY A 36 -15.05 -3.70 -10.65
N MET A 37 -15.92 -4.70 -10.86
CA MET A 37 -15.50 -6.12 -10.87
C MET A 37 -14.70 -6.47 -12.12
N LEU A 38 -15.08 -5.94 -13.28
CA LEU A 38 -14.32 -6.16 -14.52
C LEU A 38 -12.93 -5.57 -14.43
N ILE A 39 -12.80 -4.37 -13.85
CA ILE A 39 -11.48 -3.76 -13.60
C ILE A 39 -10.68 -4.59 -12.60
N ALA A 40 -11.29 -5.05 -11.51
CA ALA A 40 -10.60 -5.91 -10.54
C ALA A 40 -10.11 -7.21 -11.19
N LEU A 41 -10.92 -7.82 -12.06
CA LEU A 41 -10.52 -9.00 -12.83
C LEU A 41 -9.34 -8.69 -13.79
N ALA A 42 -9.40 -7.56 -14.50
CA ALA A 42 -8.30 -7.12 -15.35
C ALA A 42 -7.00 -6.91 -14.54
N LEU A 43 -7.08 -6.31 -13.36
CA LEU A 43 -5.94 -6.15 -12.46
C LEU A 43 -5.39 -7.51 -11.98
N VAL A 44 -6.25 -8.46 -11.62
CA VAL A 44 -5.83 -9.82 -11.24
C VAL A 44 -5.05 -10.49 -12.37
N LEU A 45 -5.58 -10.43 -13.60
CA LEU A 45 -4.90 -11.02 -14.75
C LEU A 45 -3.59 -10.31 -15.06
N PHE A 46 -3.57 -8.98 -14.98
CA PHE A 46 -2.39 -8.17 -15.25
C PHE A 46 -1.25 -8.47 -14.27
N ALA A 47 -1.53 -8.61 -12.96
CA ALA A 47 -0.52 -9.00 -11.97
C ALA A 47 -0.17 -10.49 -12.03
N GLY A 48 -1.14 -11.37 -12.29
CA GLY A 48 -0.93 -12.81 -12.35
C GLY A 48 -0.04 -13.24 -13.52
N PHE A 49 -0.16 -12.57 -14.66
CA PHE A 49 0.62 -12.86 -15.88
C PHE A 49 1.73 -11.83 -16.13
N ARG A 50 2.19 -11.17 -15.06
CA ARG A 50 3.30 -10.22 -15.20
C ARG A 50 4.58 -10.91 -15.67
N VAL A 51 5.37 -10.19 -16.46
CA VAL A 51 6.71 -10.56 -16.91
C VAL A 51 7.64 -9.35 -16.75
N ASP A 52 8.92 -9.62 -16.48
CA ASP A 52 10.01 -8.64 -16.49
C ASP A 52 9.79 -7.39 -15.61
N THR A 53 9.14 -7.56 -14.44
CA THR A 53 9.16 -6.52 -13.41
C THR A 53 10.33 -6.73 -12.45
N ALA A 54 10.73 -5.68 -11.71
CA ALA A 54 11.96 -5.61 -10.93
C ALA A 54 12.27 -6.85 -10.08
N ASP A 55 11.28 -7.45 -9.39
CA ASP A 55 11.47 -8.59 -8.48
C ASP A 55 10.96 -9.91 -9.06
N THR A 56 10.39 -9.94 -10.28
CA THR A 56 9.73 -11.13 -10.84
C THR A 56 10.68 -12.32 -10.90
N ASN A 57 11.88 -12.15 -11.44
CA ASN A 57 12.86 -13.22 -11.57
C ASN A 57 13.29 -13.78 -10.22
N ALA A 58 13.44 -12.93 -9.20
CA ALA A 58 13.77 -13.38 -7.85
C ALA A 58 12.67 -14.27 -7.26
N TYR A 59 11.38 -13.89 -7.44
CA TYR A 59 10.27 -14.72 -6.98
C TYR A 59 10.11 -16.02 -7.78
N MET A 60 10.39 -16.00 -9.08
CA MET A 60 10.40 -17.24 -9.91
C MET A 60 11.46 -18.20 -9.40
N LEU A 61 12.69 -17.75 -9.20
CA LEU A 61 13.77 -18.56 -8.66
C LEU A 61 13.46 -19.10 -7.26
N LEU A 62 12.88 -18.29 -6.38
CA LEU A 62 12.45 -18.76 -5.07
C LEU A 62 11.40 -19.87 -5.16
N PHE A 63 10.45 -19.75 -6.08
CA PHE A 63 9.41 -20.77 -6.28
C PHE A 63 9.99 -22.04 -6.93
N GLU A 64 10.86 -21.92 -7.91
CA GLU A 64 11.51 -23.05 -8.61
C GLU A 64 12.32 -23.90 -7.65
N HIS A 65 13.09 -23.27 -6.75
CA HIS A 65 13.92 -24.00 -5.77
C HIS A 65 13.15 -24.44 -4.51
N CYS A 66 11.89 -24.03 -4.35
CA CYS A 66 11.07 -24.44 -3.23
C CYS A 66 10.66 -25.90 -3.38
N PRO A 67 10.93 -26.81 -2.42
CA PRO A 67 10.32 -28.13 -2.38
C PRO A 67 8.81 -28.01 -2.16
N ASP A 68 8.01 -28.92 -2.73
CA ASP A 68 6.60 -28.98 -2.39
C ASP A 68 6.39 -29.44 -0.93
N PHE A 69 5.26 -29.06 -0.36
CA PHE A 69 4.99 -29.34 1.05
C PHE A 69 4.86 -30.83 1.39
N ILE A 70 4.42 -31.68 0.45
CA ILE A 70 4.32 -33.12 0.67
C ILE A 70 5.73 -33.75 0.76
N THR A 71 6.62 -33.35 -0.13
CA THR A 71 8.04 -33.76 -0.09
C THR A 71 8.69 -33.33 1.23
N MET A 72 8.45 -32.13 1.72
CA MET A 72 8.97 -31.68 3.03
C MET A 72 8.44 -32.54 4.18
N LEU A 73 7.16 -32.92 4.16
CA LEU A 73 6.54 -33.75 5.19
C LEU A 73 7.10 -35.18 5.18
N VAL A 74 7.28 -35.80 3.99
CA VAL A 74 7.76 -37.15 3.84
C VAL A 74 9.25 -37.27 4.21
N SER A 75 10.06 -36.30 3.81
CA SER A 75 11.49 -36.27 4.13
C SER A 75 11.79 -35.78 5.56
N GLY A 76 10.87 -35.09 6.22
CA GLY A 76 11.10 -34.41 7.49
C GLY A 76 12.02 -33.19 7.38
N ASP A 77 12.36 -32.76 6.17
CA ASP A 77 13.30 -31.68 5.92
C ASP A 77 12.55 -30.36 5.67
N PHE A 78 12.55 -29.50 6.66
CA PHE A 78 12.00 -28.14 6.62
C PHE A 78 13.09 -27.07 6.52
N SER A 79 14.32 -27.45 6.18
CA SER A 79 15.49 -26.55 6.11
C SER A 79 15.26 -25.36 5.18
N TYR A 80 14.52 -25.54 4.08
CA TYR A 80 14.17 -24.48 3.16
C TYR A 80 13.36 -23.35 3.85
N LEU A 81 12.37 -23.70 4.68
CA LEU A 81 11.55 -22.70 5.39
C LEU A 81 12.31 -21.95 6.48
N ILE A 82 13.42 -22.54 6.97
CA ILE A 82 14.20 -21.98 8.09
C ILE A 82 15.41 -21.19 7.58
N ASN A 83 16.11 -21.71 6.58
CA ASN A 83 17.40 -21.20 6.12
C ASN A 83 17.29 -20.14 5.02
N VAL A 84 16.16 -20.10 4.28
CA VAL A 84 15.93 -19.06 3.29
C VAL A 84 15.58 -17.75 4.00
N ARG A 85 16.17 -16.67 3.55
CA ARG A 85 16.08 -15.34 4.20
C ARG A 85 14.68 -14.72 4.22
N GLU A 86 13.81 -15.21 3.35
CA GLU A 86 12.48 -14.65 3.13
C GLU A 86 11.51 -15.02 4.28
N GLU A 87 10.38 -14.34 4.36
CA GLU A 87 9.38 -14.62 5.39
C GLU A 87 8.81 -16.04 5.27
N GLY A 88 8.87 -16.80 6.37
CA GLY A 88 8.49 -18.22 6.40
C GLY A 88 7.05 -18.50 5.95
N GLY A 89 6.11 -17.56 6.18
CA GLY A 89 4.74 -17.70 5.68
C GLY A 89 4.64 -17.63 4.16
N TYR A 90 5.44 -16.77 3.53
CA TYR A 90 5.53 -16.71 2.08
C TYR A 90 6.15 -18.01 1.50
N LEU A 91 7.24 -18.49 2.10
CA LEU A 91 7.87 -19.75 1.68
C LEU A 91 6.94 -20.94 1.87
N PHE A 92 6.22 -21.01 2.98
CA PHE A 92 5.20 -22.03 3.22
C PHE A 92 4.07 -21.96 2.18
N PHE A 93 3.64 -20.77 1.80
CA PHE A 93 2.63 -20.58 0.78
C PHE A 93 3.13 -21.05 -0.60
N ASN A 94 4.41 -20.80 -0.95
CA ASN A 94 5.05 -21.35 -2.14
C ASN A 94 5.00 -22.87 -2.14
N ALA A 95 5.42 -23.52 -1.04
CA ALA A 95 5.41 -24.97 -0.89
C ALA A 95 4.01 -25.58 -1.05
N LEU A 96 2.96 -24.90 -0.54
CA LEU A 96 1.56 -25.33 -0.71
C LEU A 96 1.12 -25.24 -2.18
N VAL A 97 1.42 -24.14 -2.87
CA VAL A 97 1.05 -23.98 -4.28
C VAL A 97 1.79 -25.00 -5.15
N LYS A 98 3.04 -25.30 -4.81
CA LYS A 98 3.89 -26.25 -5.54
C LYS A 98 3.39 -27.69 -5.50
N ILE A 99 2.50 -28.06 -4.56
CA ILE A 99 1.81 -29.36 -4.59
C ILE A 99 1.01 -29.55 -5.89
N PHE A 100 0.49 -28.46 -6.45
CA PHE A 100 -0.44 -28.49 -7.58
C PHE A 100 0.21 -28.11 -8.92
N THR A 101 1.32 -27.39 -8.90
CA THR A 101 1.95 -26.86 -10.11
C THR A 101 3.39 -26.40 -9.89
N ASP A 102 4.21 -26.55 -10.94
CA ASP A 102 5.57 -25.99 -11.00
C ASP A 102 5.61 -24.62 -11.70
N LEU A 103 4.47 -24.08 -12.12
CA LEU A 103 4.40 -22.81 -12.84
C LEU A 103 4.33 -21.63 -11.86
N PRO A 104 5.36 -20.77 -11.78
CA PRO A 104 5.37 -19.58 -10.89
C PRO A 104 4.21 -18.62 -11.16
N GLN A 105 3.70 -18.56 -12.40
CA GLN A 105 2.59 -17.71 -12.79
C GLN A 105 1.30 -18.03 -12.01
N VAL A 106 1.11 -19.31 -11.65
CA VAL A 106 -0.05 -19.71 -10.83
C VAL A 106 0.05 -19.15 -9.41
N LEU A 107 1.25 -19.16 -8.82
CA LEU A 107 1.50 -18.50 -7.53
C LEU A 107 1.16 -16.99 -7.62
N PHE A 108 1.67 -16.31 -8.64
CA PHE A 108 1.40 -14.90 -8.85
C PHE A 108 -0.09 -14.60 -9.03
N LEU A 109 -0.77 -15.46 -9.79
CA LEU A 109 -2.22 -15.33 -10.01
C LEU A 109 -3.00 -15.50 -8.69
N ILE A 110 -2.66 -16.49 -7.88
CA ILE A 110 -3.34 -16.72 -6.60
C ILE A 110 -3.11 -15.53 -5.65
N ILE A 111 -1.87 -15.04 -5.55
CA ILE A 111 -1.56 -13.85 -4.73
C ILE A 111 -2.34 -12.64 -5.24
N ALA A 112 -2.38 -12.41 -6.55
CA ALA A 112 -3.13 -11.31 -7.15
C ALA A 112 -4.64 -11.41 -6.89
N ILE A 113 -5.23 -12.61 -7.01
CA ILE A 113 -6.64 -12.84 -6.67
C ILE A 113 -6.93 -12.42 -5.23
N ILE A 114 -6.11 -12.86 -4.29
CA ILE A 114 -6.30 -12.55 -2.86
C ILE A 114 -6.13 -11.05 -2.63
N ALA A 115 -5.01 -10.47 -3.04
CA ALA A 115 -4.67 -9.08 -2.75
C ALA A 115 -5.66 -8.09 -3.40
N VAL A 116 -5.91 -8.22 -4.71
CA VAL A 116 -6.85 -7.33 -5.42
C VAL A 116 -8.27 -7.47 -4.88
N SER A 117 -8.72 -8.69 -4.53
CA SER A 117 -10.06 -8.90 -3.94
C SER A 117 -10.19 -8.20 -2.59
N LEU A 118 -9.17 -8.29 -1.71
CA LEU A 118 -9.18 -7.63 -0.41
C LEU A 118 -9.17 -6.11 -0.53
N TYR A 119 -8.39 -5.55 -1.47
CA TYR A 119 -8.42 -4.11 -1.78
C TYR A 119 -9.78 -3.70 -2.33
N PHE A 120 -10.32 -4.43 -3.30
CA PHE A 120 -11.61 -4.13 -3.92
C PHE A 120 -12.75 -4.09 -2.89
N VAL A 121 -12.83 -5.10 -2.02
CA VAL A 121 -13.81 -5.14 -0.92
C VAL A 121 -13.61 -3.98 0.06
N SER A 122 -12.36 -3.60 0.35
CA SER A 122 -12.03 -2.49 1.23
C SER A 122 -12.39 -1.14 0.60
N ILE A 123 -12.08 -0.95 -0.68
CA ILE A 123 -12.46 0.25 -1.44
C ILE A 123 -13.98 0.42 -1.47
N LYS A 124 -14.73 -0.63 -1.81
CA LYS A 124 -16.21 -0.58 -1.75
C LYS A 124 -16.76 -0.25 -0.36
N THR A 125 -16.07 -0.67 0.70
CA THR A 125 -16.54 -0.48 2.08
C THR A 125 -16.22 0.91 2.62
N TYR A 126 -15.04 1.46 2.30
CA TYR A 126 -14.51 2.65 2.96
C TYR A 126 -14.55 3.90 2.10
N SER A 127 -14.47 3.76 0.77
CA SER A 127 -14.43 4.90 -0.12
C SER A 127 -15.78 5.56 -0.30
N VAL A 128 -15.76 6.87 -0.45
CA VAL A 128 -16.93 7.68 -0.86
C VAL A 128 -17.04 7.83 -2.37
N ILE A 129 -15.94 7.64 -3.11
CA ILE A 129 -15.89 7.56 -4.58
C ILE A 129 -15.05 6.34 -4.97
N PRO A 130 -15.65 5.12 -4.99
CA PRO A 130 -14.91 3.86 -5.17
C PRO A 130 -14.04 3.83 -6.44
N ILE A 131 -14.53 4.35 -7.57
CA ILE A 131 -13.78 4.33 -8.83
C ILE A 131 -12.50 5.19 -8.76
N MET A 132 -12.57 6.35 -8.10
CA MET A 132 -11.43 7.22 -7.91
C MET A 132 -10.42 6.61 -6.92
N SER A 133 -10.92 5.93 -5.89
CA SER A 133 -10.05 5.15 -5.00
C SER A 133 -9.40 3.97 -5.71
N LEU A 134 -10.09 3.32 -6.64
CA LEU A 134 -9.53 2.23 -7.45
C LEU A 134 -8.43 2.76 -8.38
N MET A 135 -8.62 3.94 -8.97
CA MET A 135 -7.58 4.63 -9.74
C MET A 135 -6.34 4.94 -8.88
N LEU A 136 -6.55 5.51 -7.69
CA LEU A 136 -5.44 5.80 -6.77
C LEU A 136 -4.77 4.51 -6.25
N TYR A 137 -5.53 3.45 -6.02
CA TYR A 137 -4.96 2.13 -5.71
C TYR A 137 -4.07 1.65 -6.85
N PHE A 138 -4.55 1.71 -8.09
CA PHE A 138 -3.79 1.30 -9.26
C PHE A 138 -2.48 2.09 -9.41
N THR A 139 -2.53 3.41 -9.29
CA THR A 139 -1.37 4.27 -9.52
C THR A 139 -0.38 4.27 -8.34
N ASN A 140 -0.86 4.28 -7.08
CA ASN A 140 0.00 4.47 -5.91
C ASN A 140 0.51 3.16 -5.31
N ILE A 141 -0.30 2.10 -5.37
CA ILE A 141 -0.03 0.86 -4.64
C ILE A 141 0.23 -0.29 -5.60
N TYR A 142 -0.74 -0.55 -6.49
CA TYR A 142 -0.75 -1.73 -7.34
C TYR A 142 0.51 -1.84 -8.21
N MET A 143 0.92 -0.76 -8.87
CA MET A 143 2.07 -0.79 -9.77
C MET A 143 3.37 -1.20 -9.06
N VAL A 144 3.56 -0.85 -7.79
CA VAL A 144 4.75 -1.23 -7.03
C VAL A 144 4.53 -2.50 -6.22
N LYS A 145 3.42 -2.60 -5.48
CA LYS A 145 3.23 -3.65 -4.49
C LYS A 145 2.72 -4.95 -5.10
N GLU A 146 1.78 -4.87 -6.05
CA GLU A 146 1.26 -6.09 -6.70
C GLU A 146 2.12 -6.52 -7.90
N MET A 147 2.80 -5.57 -8.57
CA MET A 147 3.61 -5.88 -9.74
C MET A 147 5.06 -6.26 -9.40
N ALA A 148 5.64 -5.69 -8.33
CA ALA A 148 7.01 -5.98 -7.91
C ALA A 148 7.07 -6.59 -6.50
N GLN A 149 6.66 -5.88 -5.47
CA GLN A 149 6.83 -6.25 -4.05
C GLN A 149 5.66 -7.08 -3.51
N ILE A 150 5.33 -8.21 -4.14
CA ILE A 150 4.09 -8.98 -3.91
C ILE A 150 3.87 -9.42 -2.46
N ARG A 151 4.93 -9.72 -1.73
CA ARG A 151 4.83 -10.09 -0.31
C ARG A 151 4.29 -8.94 0.53
N GLN A 152 4.84 -7.74 0.32
CA GLN A 152 4.36 -6.53 0.99
C GLN A 152 2.95 -6.16 0.50
N GLY A 153 2.65 -6.28 -0.80
CA GLY A 153 1.34 -6.06 -1.38
C GLY A 153 0.27 -6.91 -0.70
N LEU A 154 0.48 -8.22 -0.62
CA LEU A 154 -0.45 -9.15 0.04
C LEU A 154 -0.62 -8.81 1.54
N ALA A 155 0.48 -8.53 2.24
CA ALA A 155 0.42 -8.15 3.66
C ALA A 155 -0.39 -6.86 3.86
N MET A 156 -0.18 -5.84 3.01
CA MET A 156 -0.93 -4.58 3.04
C MET A 156 -2.41 -4.79 2.70
N ALA A 157 -2.74 -5.68 1.75
CA ALA A 157 -4.12 -6.04 1.41
C ALA A 157 -4.87 -6.67 2.60
N ILE A 158 -4.21 -7.57 3.33
CA ILE A 158 -4.78 -8.16 4.55
C ILE A 158 -4.96 -7.09 5.65
N ALA A 159 -4.01 -6.18 5.81
CA ALA A 159 -4.07 -5.13 6.83
C ALA A 159 -5.19 -4.11 6.55
N ILE A 160 -5.37 -3.66 5.31
CA ILE A 160 -6.47 -2.74 4.98
C ILE A 160 -7.83 -3.41 5.16
N PHE A 161 -7.93 -4.70 4.84
CA PHE A 161 -9.12 -5.49 5.13
C PHE A 161 -9.38 -5.59 6.65
N ALA A 162 -8.33 -5.68 7.48
CA ALA A 162 -8.44 -5.77 8.94
C ALA A 162 -9.02 -4.50 9.59
N ILE A 163 -9.00 -3.33 8.92
CA ILE A 163 -9.62 -2.09 9.43
C ILE A 163 -11.09 -2.28 9.82
N ARG A 164 -11.82 -3.17 9.15
CA ARG A 164 -13.19 -3.52 9.56
C ARG A 164 -13.31 -4.01 11.01
N TYR A 165 -12.29 -4.72 11.48
CA TYR A 165 -12.24 -5.22 12.85
C TYR A 165 -11.75 -4.14 13.81
N LEU A 166 -10.91 -3.24 13.36
CA LEU A 166 -10.51 -2.02 14.07
C LEU A 166 -11.75 -1.15 14.35
N ILE A 167 -12.55 -0.87 13.32
CA ILE A 167 -13.80 -0.09 13.40
C ILE A 167 -14.81 -0.74 14.35
N LYS A 168 -14.94 -2.07 14.29
CA LYS A 168 -15.87 -2.85 15.13
C LYS A 168 -15.30 -3.18 16.51
N GLU A 169 -14.16 -2.63 16.89
CA GLU A 169 -13.46 -2.87 18.16
C GLU A 169 -13.17 -4.35 18.48
N ARG A 170 -13.04 -5.17 17.45
CA ARG A 170 -12.77 -6.61 17.59
C ARG A 170 -11.26 -6.88 17.59
N PHE A 171 -10.60 -6.57 18.71
CA PHE A 171 -9.14 -6.67 18.84
C PHE A 171 -8.57 -8.01 18.39
N LYS A 172 -9.10 -9.13 18.90
CA LYS A 172 -8.57 -10.47 18.57
C LYS A 172 -8.58 -10.75 17.07
N LYS A 173 -9.64 -10.34 16.35
CA LYS A 173 -9.74 -10.52 14.89
C LYS A 173 -8.80 -9.59 14.16
N PHE A 174 -8.67 -8.34 14.60
CA PHE A 174 -7.71 -7.38 14.06
C PHE A 174 -6.28 -7.91 14.24
N LEU A 175 -5.90 -8.29 15.45
CA LEU A 175 -4.60 -8.87 15.76
C LEU A 175 -4.30 -10.11 14.92
N LEU A 176 -5.25 -11.05 14.80
CA LEU A 176 -5.08 -12.25 13.99
C LEU A 176 -4.80 -11.91 12.52
N CYS A 177 -5.53 -10.96 11.94
CA CYS A 177 -5.27 -10.53 10.56
C CYS A 177 -3.87 -9.92 10.41
N ILE A 178 -3.43 -9.08 11.35
CA ILE A 178 -2.10 -8.46 11.29
C ILE A 178 -0.99 -9.51 11.50
N LEU A 179 -1.20 -10.49 12.38
CA LEU A 179 -0.25 -11.61 12.54
C LEU A 179 -0.16 -12.46 11.28
N ILE A 180 -1.29 -12.79 10.62
CA ILE A 180 -1.29 -13.49 9.34
C ILE A 180 -0.56 -12.64 8.28
N ALA A 181 -0.83 -11.35 8.19
CA ALA A 181 -0.15 -10.45 7.27
C ALA A 181 1.36 -10.41 7.50
N SER A 182 1.81 -10.45 8.77
CA SER A 182 3.23 -10.40 9.13
C SER A 182 4.01 -11.66 8.71
N LEU A 183 3.32 -12.79 8.46
CA LEU A 183 3.92 -13.99 7.89
C LEU A 183 4.38 -13.78 6.44
N PHE A 184 3.81 -12.81 5.74
CA PHE A 184 4.19 -12.44 4.38
C PHE A 184 5.14 -11.23 4.35
N HIS A 185 5.00 -10.28 5.29
CA HIS A 185 5.90 -9.14 5.39
C HIS A 185 5.89 -8.51 6.79
N LYS A 186 7.03 -8.56 7.47
CA LYS A 186 7.13 -8.18 8.90
C LYS A 186 6.81 -6.71 9.17
N SER A 187 7.10 -5.79 8.24
CA SER A 187 6.84 -4.35 8.46
C SER A 187 5.37 -4.02 8.73
N ILE A 188 4.44 -4.92 8.36
CA ILE A 188 3.01 -4.71 8.58
C ILE A 188 2.61 -4.68 10.07
N LEU A 189 3.47 -5.19 10.97
CA LEU A 189 3.23 -5.13 12.41
C LEU A 189 3.04 -3.71 12.93
N VAL A 190 3.57 -2.70 12.24
CA VAL A 190 3.33 -1.28 12.57
C VAL A 190 1.84 -0.92 12.58
N PHE A 191 1.02 -1.67 11.86
CA PHE A 191 -0.43 -1.46 11.83
C PHE A 191 -1.11 -1.67 13.18
N LEU A 192 -0.48 -2.43 14.09
CA LEU A 192 -0.99 -2.63 15.45
C LEU A 192 -1.11 -1.33 16.24
N ILE A 193 -0.28 -0.31 15.91
CA ILE A 193 -0.34 1.01 16.55
C ILE A 193 -1.71 1.69 16.36
N LEU A 194 -2.47 1.35 15.33
CA LEU A 194 -3.77 1.95 15.07
C LEU A 194 -4.83 1.56 16.12
N TYR A 195 -4.66 0.41 16.81
CA TYR A 195 -5.69 -0.08 17.71
C TYR A 195 -5.90 0.83 18.94
N PRO A 196 -4.85 1.25 19.68
CA PRO A 196 -5.03 2.21 20.78
C PRO A 196 -5.56 3.56 20.29
N PHE A 197 -5.23 3.98 19.08
CA PHE A 197 -5.63 5.29 18.54
C PHE A 197 -6.96 5.29 17.78
N ARG A 198 -7.64 4.14 17.64
CA ARG A 198 -8.87 3.97 16.82
C ARG A 198 -10.04 4.89 17.16
N LYS A 199 -10.12 5.37 18.42
CA LYS A 199 -11.17 6.26 18.90
C LYS A 199 -10.79 7.74 18.94
N ILE A 200 -9.55 8.04 18.62
CA ILE A 200 -9.07 9.42 18.65
C ILE A 200 -9.71 10.19 17.50
N LYS A 201 -10.31 11.33 17.85
CA LYS A 201 -10.78 12.30 16.85
C LYS A 201 -9.64 13.24 16.54
N ILE A 202 -9.18 13.23 15.31
CA ILE A 202 -8.15 14.17 14.86
C ILE A 202 -8.74 15.57 14.85
N ASN A 203 -8.30 16.41 15.76
CA ASN A 203 -8.63 17.83 15.81
C ASN A 203 -7.34 18.66 15.66
N TYR A 204 -7.47 19.98 15.68
CA TYR A 204 -6.31 20.88 15.53
C TYR A 204 -5.23 20.62 16.58
N TYR A 205 -5.59 20.34 17.84
CA TYR A 205 -4.63 20.10 18.92
C TYR A 205 -3.84 18.81 18.67
N PHE A 206 -4.52 17.73 18.33
CA PHE A 206 -3.85 16.47 17.95
C PHE A 206 -3.01 16.63 16.68
N GLY A 207 -3.54 17.33 15.66
CA GLY A 207 -2.80 17.61 14.45
C GLY A 207 -1.54 18.43 14.72
N MET A 208 -1.62 19.47 15.53
CA MET A 208 -0.45 20.25 15.94
C MET A 208 0.55 19.43 16.75
N LEU A 209 0.07 18.56 17.67
CA LEU A 209 0.95 17.64 18.39
C LEU A 209 1.71 16.73 17.43
N PHE A 210 1.06 16.13 16.42
CA PHE A 210 1.72 15.33 15.39
C PHE A 210 2.76 16.12 14.61
N LEU A 211 2.46 17.36 14.21
CA LEU A 211 3.41 18.23 13.51
C LEU A 211 4.63 18.57 14.39
N VAL A 212 4.42 18.82 15.67
CA VAL A 212 5.53 19.04 16.64
C VAL A 212 6.40 17.78 16.75
N ILE A 213 5.79 16.60 16.89
CA ILE A 213 6.53 15.32 16.94
C ILE A 213 7.34 15.13 15.65
N ILE A 214 6.73 15.34 14.47
CA ILE A 214 7.41 15.24 13.18
C ILE A 214 8.59 16.22 13.12
N SER A 215 8.42 17.46 13.54
CA SER A 215 9.48 18.48 13.55
C SER A 215 10.64 18.08 14.47
N ILE A 216 10.33 17.54 15.66
CA ILE A 216 11.35 17.04 16.60
C ILE A 216 12.12 15.87 15.96
N LEU A 217 11.43 14.92 15.33
CA LEU A 217 12.04 13.75 14.70
C LEU A 217 12.95 14.14 13.52
N LEU A 218 12.60 15.18 12.77
CA LEU A 218 13.44 15.70 11.67
C LEU A 218 14.68 16.44 12.19
N ILE A 219 14.61 17.08 13.37
CA ILE A 219 15.74 17.78 13.97
C ILE A 219 16.70 16.81 14.67
N ILE A 220 16.13 15.80 15.36
CA ILE A 220 16.90 14.83 16.14
C ILE A 220 17.03 13.54 15.32
N ASN A 221 18.26 13.23 14.92
CA ASN A 221 18.54 12.01 14.16
C ASN A 221 18.49 10.76 15.07
N PHE A 222 17.28 10.38 15.54
CA PHE A 222 17.07 9.25 16.42
C PHE A 222 17.49 7.91 15.80
N ALA A 223 17.30 7.76 14.49
CA ALA A 223 17.59 6.53 13.79
C ALA A 223 19.06 6.14 13.87
N ASP A 224 19.98 7.10 13.72
CA ASP A 224 21.43 6.86 13.85
C ASP A 224 21.79 6.37 15.24
N ASN A 225 21.26 7.01 16.28
CA ASN A 225 21.54 6.65 17.67
C ASN A 225 21.04 5.23 17.99
N ILE A 226 19.84 4.86 17.53
CA ILE A 226 19.27 3.53 17.75
C ILE A 226 20.03 2.48 16.96
N LEU A 227 20.31 2.72 15.69
CA LEU A 227 21.05 1.78 14.85
C LEU A 227 22.46 1.55 15.41
N PHE A 228 23.16 2.63 15.81
CA PHE A 228 24.49 2.51 16.39
C PHE A 228 24.49 1.78 17.73
N TYR A 229 23.51 2.04 18.60
CA TYR A 229 23.44 1.45 19.93
C TYR A 229 23.03 -0.04 19.92
N TYR A 230 22.02 -0.39 19.13
CA TYR A 230 21.47 -1.76 19.11
C TYR A 230 22.07 -2.67 18.04
N PHE A 231 22.59 -2.11 16.95
CA PHE A 231 23.10 -2.85 15.80
C PHE A 231 24.57 -2.55 15.50
N GLY A 232 25.30 -1.97 16.45
CA GLY A 232 26.73 -1.65 16.34
C GLY A 232 27.66 -2.86 16.05
N ASN A 233 27.10 -4.04 15.79
CA ASN A 233 27.81 -5.17 15.23
C ASN A 233 28.22 -4.85 13.77
N ALA A 234 29.51 -4.99 13.48
CA ALA A 234 30.12 -4.73 12.17
C ALA A 234 29.39 -5.45 11.01
N GLU A 235 28.81 -6.61 11.26
CA GLU A 235 28.08 -7.39 10.25
C GLU A 235 26.72 -6.76 9.87
N VAL A 236 25.99 -6.21 10.82
CA VAL A 236 24.71 -5.52 10.56
C VAL A 236 24.96 -4.19 9.87
N MET A 237 26.02 -3.45 10.29
CA MET A 237 26.43 -2.21 9.63
C MET A 237 26.94 -2.47 8.22
N ALA A 238 27.69 -3.53 7.96
CA ALA A 238 28.10 -3.90 6.61
C ALA A 238 26.91 -4.23 5.72
N ARG A 239 25.91 -4.91 6.24
CA ARG A 239 24.64 -5.18 5.51
C ARG A 239 23.85 -3.90 5.24
N LEU A 240 23.77 -2.99 6.21
CA LEU A 240 23.18 -1.67 6.03
C LEU A 240 23.92 -0.86 4.97
N MET A 241 25.26 -0.88 4.98
CA MET A 241 26.08 -0.19 3.96
C MET A 241 25.88 -0.78 2.55
N VAL A 242 25.70 -2.08 2.41
CA VAL A 242 25.36 -2.71 1.12
C VAL A 242 23.99 -2.22 0.63
N TYR A 243 23.02 -2.08 1.52
CA TYR A 243 21.73 -1.48 1.18
C TYR A 243 21.86 0.01 0.87
N MET A 244 22.69 0.75 1.61
CA MET A 244 22.90 2.20 1.41
C MET A 244 23.67 2.51 0.12
N ASN A 245 24.53 1.62 -0.34
CA ASN A 245 25.28 1.78 -1.59
C ASN A 245 24.57 1.20 -2.83
N SER A 246 23.41 0.57 -2.66
CA SER A 246 22.63 0.14 -3.82
C SER A 246 21.99 1.34 -4.52
N SER A 247 21.99 1.33 -5.86
CA SER A 247 21.42 2.39 -6.72
C SER A 247 19.95 2.74 -6.39
N TYR A 248 19.24 1.83 -5.75
CA TYR A 248 17.88 2.05 -5.23
C TYR A 248 17.79 3.09 -4.09
N LEU A 249 18.91 3.45 -3.44
CA LEU A 249 18.92 4.37 -2.30
C LEU A 249 19.20 5.81 -2.67
N ASN A 250 19.81 6.04 -3.82
CA ASN A 250 20.10 7.40 -4.30
C ASN A 250 18.83 8.17 -4.70
N GLU A 251 17.68 7.50 -4.78
CA GLU A 251 16.38 8.09 -5.14
C GLU A 251 15.30 7.92 -4.09
N SER A 252 15.60 7.53 -2.85
CA SER A 252 14.62 7.55 -1.77
C SER A 252 14.37 9.00 -1.34
N ASP A 253 13.69 9.69 -2.23
CA ASP A 253 13.40 11.09 -2.19
C ASP A 253 12.35 11.36 -1.10
N MET A 254 12.67 12.26 -0.19
CA MET A 254 11.72 12.79 0.79
C MET A 254 10.57 13.58 0.15
N THR A 255 10.53 13.70 -1.17
CA THR A 255 9.48 14.41 -1.91
C THR A 255 8.09 13.89 -1.55
N ARG A 256 7.89 12.56 -1.52
CA ARG A 256 6.60 11.95 -1.11
C ARG A 256 6.22 12.33 0.33
N PHE A 257 7.19 12.41 1.23
CA PHE A 257 6.94 12.84 2.60
C PHE A 257 6.39 14.27 2.64
N TYR A 258 7.02 15.21 1.94
CA TYR A 258 6.56 16.60 1.90
C TYR A 258 5.20 16.75 1.22
N GLU A 259 4.94 16.02 0.15
CA GLU A 259 3.63 15.98 -0.51
C GLU A 259 2.53 15.51 0.44
N TYR A 260 2.78 14.43 1.17
CA TYR A 260 1.80 13.87 2.12
C TYR A 260 1.66 14.73 3.38
N LEU A 261 2.71 15.43 3.77
CA LEU A 261 2.65 16.45 4.83
C LEU A 261 1.74 17.60 4.42
N ILE A 262 1.85 18.10 3.18
CA ILE A 262 0.93 19.13 2.64
C ILE A 262 -0.50 18.60 2.66
N VAL A 263 -0.73 17.39 2.19
CA VAL A 263 -2.07 16.76 2.22
C VAL A 263 -2.59 16.70 3.67
N PHE A 264 -1.78 16.24 4.62
CA PHE A 264 -2.15 16.17 6.03
C PHE A 264 -2.56 17.53 6.58
N VAL A 265 -1.77 18.58 6.32
CA VAL A 265 -2.04 19.95 6.76
C VAL A 265 -3.34 20.48 6.13
N VAL A 266 -3.54 20.28 4.83
CA VAL A 266 -4.78 20.71 4.14
C VAL A 266 -6.00 20.01 4.76
N PHE A 267 -5.94 18.69 4.96
CA PHE A 267 -7.03 17.93 5.56
C PHE A 267 -7.27 18.35 7.03
N LEU A 268 -6.23 18.74 7.75
CA LEU A 268 -6.34 19.24 9.10
C LEU A 268 -7.05 20.61 9.13
N LEU A 269 -6.71 21.54 8.21
CA LEU A 269 -7.36 22.85 8.10
C LEU A 269 -8.85 22.73 7.76
N PHE A 270 -9.23 21.78 6.92
CA PHE A 270 -10.62 21.52 6.53
C PHE A 270 -11.29 20.41 7.35
N ASN A 271 -10.69 20.01 8.48
CA ASN A 271 -11.10 18.86 9.29
C ASN A 271 -12.61 18.76 9.58
N PRO A 272 -13.32 19.81 10.05
CA PRO A 272 -14.75 19.68 10.38
C PRO A 272 -15.61 19.29 9.17
N TRP A 273 -15.28 19.84 8.01
CA TRP A 273 -16.02 19.57 6.76
C TRP A 273 -15.64 18.23 6.17
N MET A 274 -14.35 17.88 6.14
CA MET A 274 -13.84 16.59 5.61
C MET A 274 -14.39 15.41 6.40
N ARG A 275 -14.47 15.51 7.74
CA ARG A 275 -15.04 14.47 8.61
C ARG A 275 -16.50 14.15 8.27
N GLN A 276 -17.29 15.14 7.81
CA GLN A 276 -18.67 14.92 7.41
C GLN A 276 -18.82 14.20 6.07
N LYS A 277 -17.83 14.36 5.19
CA LYS A 277 -17.86 13.83 3.83
C LYS A 277 -17.11 12.48 3.71
N ILE A 278 -16.08 12.26 4.50
CA ILE A 278 -15.22 11.08 4.39
C ILE A 278 -15.57 10.06 5.47
N LYS A 279 -15.96 8.87 5.04
CA LYS A 279 -16.25 7.76 5.93
C LYS A 279 -14.95 7.33 6.65
N TYR A 280 -15.02 7.19 7.98
CA TYR A 280 -13.87 6.81 8.81
C TYR A 280 -12.68 7.77 8.74
N TYR A 281 -12.92 9.05 8.50
CA TYR A 281 -11.93 10.11 8.37
C TYR A 281 -10.84 10.05 9.44
N ASP A 282 -11.21 9.95 10.72
CA ASP A 282 -10.24 9.99 11.82
C ASP A 282 -9.24 8.82 11.78
N ILE A 283 -9.68 7.62 11.37
CA ILE A 283 -8.80 6.45 11.21
C ILE A 283 -7.80 6.70 10.08
N PHE A 284 -8.25 7.19 8.93
CA PHE A 284 -7.37 7.43 7.79
C PHE A 284 -6.42 8.59 8.02
N MET A 285 -6.85 9.64 8.72
CA MET A 285 -5.96 10.74 9.14
C MET A 285 -4.93 10.26 10.18
N THR A 286 -5.32 9.39 11.10
CA THR A 286 -4.38 8.76 12.04
C THR A 286 -3.34 7.90 11.30
N MET A 287 -3.75 7.12 10.31
CA MET A 287 -2.84 6.38 9.45
C MET A 287 -1.85 7.31 8.74
N LEU A 288 -2.34 8.36 8.09
CA LEU A 288 -1.49 9.34 7.40
C LEU A 288 -0.48 9.98 8.36
N ALA A 289 -0.92 10.37 9.56
CA ALA A 289 -0.05 10.93 10.60
C ALA A 289 1.07 9.97 11.02
N PHE A 290 0.76 8.68 11.26
CA PHE A 290 1.77 7.69 11.59
C PHE A 290 2.72 7.40 10.42
N GLY A 291 2.23 7.40 9.19
CA GLY A 291 3.09 7.29 8.01
C GLY A 291 4.12 8.41 7.96
N LEU A 292 3.71 9.65 8.21
CA LEU A 292 4.61 10.80 8.32
C LEU A 292 5.59 10.68 9.48
N ILE A 293 5.14 10.21 10.66
CA ILE A 293 6.02 9.97 11.81
C ILE A 293 7.09 8.92 11.50
N PHE A 294 6.72 7.79 10.88
CA PHE A 294 7.69 6.76 10.51
C PHE A 294 8.71 7.27 9.50
N MET A 295 8.27 8.04 8.52
CA MET A 295 9.17 8.61 7.54
C MET A 295 10.09 9.66 8.15
N ALA A 296 9.58 10.54 9.04
CA ALA A 296 10.38 11.51 9.76
C ALA A 296 11.39 10.86 10.71
N PHE A 297 10.99 9.77 11.38
CA PHE A 297 11.88 9.01 12.26
C PHE A 297 13.07 8.40 11.48
N TRP A 298 12.80 7.87 10.30
CA TRP A 298 13.80 7.24 9.44
C TRP A 298 14.32 8.18 8.33
N HIS A 299 14.26 9.52 8.51
CA HIS A 299 14.59 10.47 7.44
C HIS A 299 16.03 10.35 6.93
N ALA A 300 16.98 9.93 7.80
CA ALA A 300 18.35 9.62 7.39
C ALA A 300 18.46 8.30 6.59
N TYR A 301 17.43 7.44 6.67
CA TYR A 301 17.34 6.14 6.00
C TYR A 301 15.97 5.98 5.33
N PRO A 302 15.66 6.77 4.28
CA PRO A 302 14.32 6.86 3.70
C PRO A 302 13.77 5.50 3.23
N PHE A 303 14.62 4.58 2.79
CA PHE A 303 14.25 3.23 2.42
C PHE A 303 13.56 2.43 3.58
N PHE A 304 14.07 2.56 4.79
CA PHE A 304 13.41 1.98 5.96
C PHE A 304 12.13 2.74 6.28
N GLY A 305 12.19 4.08 6.19
CA GLY A 305 11.02 4.93 6.37
C GLY A 305 9.87 4.52 5.46
N ASP A 306 10.13 4.31 4.18
CA ASP A 306 9.11 3.89 3.20
C ASP A 306 8.51 2.52 3.56
N ARG A 307 9.30 1.55 3.99
CA ARG A 307 8.81 0.21 4.37
C ARG A 307 7.81 0.23 5.52
N PHE A 308 8.00 1.13 6.50
CA PHE A 308 7.10 1.30 7.63
C PHE A 308 5.95 2.26 7.33
N ALA A 309 6.18 3.27 6.51
CA ALA A 309 5.18 4.26 6.14
C ALA A 309 4.21 3.77 5.06
N ALA A 310 4.65 2.94 4.11
CA ALA A 310 3.83 2.48 2.99
C ALA A 310 2.48 1.87 3.40
N PRO A 311 2.38 1.01 4.44
CA PRO A 311 1.10 0.51 4.90
C PRO A 311 0.15 1.61 5.39
N MET A 312 0.69 2.69 5.96
CA MET A 312 -0.08 3.81 6.48
C MET A 312 -0.56 4.75 5.37
N TRP A 313 0.22 4.89 4.29
CA TRP A 313 -0.10 5.75 3.15
C TRP A 313 -1.25 5.21 2.28
N ILE A 314 -1.68 3.97 2.48
CA ILE A 314 -2.92 3.44 1.89
C ILE A 314 -4.11 4.36 2.20
N SER A 315 -4.09 5.08 3.34
CA SER A 315 -5.13 6.03 3.73
C SER A 315 -5.45 7.07 2.65
N LEU A 316 -4.47 7.47 1.83
CA LEU A 316 -4.64 8.47 0.78
C LEU A 316 -5.66 8.05 -0.29
N ILE A 317 -5.79 6.75 -0.58
CA ILE A 317 -6.77 6.26 -1.54
C ILE A 317 -8.22 6.49 -1.08
N PHE A 318 -8.43 6.72 0.23
CA PHE A 318 -9.74 7.03 0.81
C PHE A 318 -9.92 8.52 1.12
N LEU A 319 -8.85 9.21 1.49
CA LEU A 319 -8.88 10.63 1.83
C LEU A 319 -9.05 11.50 0.58
N LEU A 320 -8.19 11.34 -0.42
CA LEU A 320 -8.15 12.21 -1.59
C LEU A 320 -9.48 12.26 -2.38
N PRO A 321 -10.18 11.14 -2.65
CA PRO A 321 -11.49 11.21 -3.30
C PRO A 321 -12.53 12.00 -2.50
N GLY A 322 -12.46 11.94 -1.17
CA GLY A 322 -13.37 12.66 -0.28
C GLY A 322 -13.24 14.17 -0.38
N ALA A 323 -12.05 14.69 -0.68
CA ALA A 323 -11.84 16.11 -0.89
C ALA A 323 -12.69 16.67 -2.04
N CYS A 324 -12.96 15.87 -3.08
CA CYS A 324 -13.80 16.27 -4.22
C CYS A 324 -15.27 16.50 -3.83
N LEU A 325 -15.70 16.01 -2.67
CA LEU A 325 -17.08 16.14 -2.18
C LEU A 325 -17.26 17.25 -1.14
N LEU A 326 -16.21 18.04 -0.88
CA LEU A 326 -16.28 19.12 0.13
C LEU A 326 -17.35 20.12 -0.21
N TYR A 327 -17.47 20.53 -1.47
CA TYR A 327 -18.50 21.43 -1.98
C TYR A 327 -19.36 20.74 -3.03
N GLU A 328 -20.66 21.07 -3.08
CA GLU A 328 -21.60 20.50 -4.05
C GLU A 328 -21.46 21.08 -5.46
N ASN A 329 -20.70 22.16 -5.62
CA ASN A 329 -20.48 22.80 -6.90
C ASN A 329 -19.73 21.86 -7.87
N LYS A 330 -20.29 21.71 -9.09
CA LYS A 330 -19.74 20.86 -10.15
C LYS A 330 -18.33 21.30 -10.56
N ILE A 331 -18.08 22.60 -10.67
CA ILE A 331 -16.78 23.15 -11.06
C ILE A 331 -15.74 22.79 -10.01
N TYR A 332 -16.06 22.94 -8.72
CA TYR A 332 -15.20 22.53 -7.63
C TYR A 332 -14.85 21.04 -7.71
N LYS A 333 -15.86 20.18 -7.88
CA LYS A 333 -15.66 18.73 -7.99
C LYS A 333 -14.72 18.38 -9.14
N LEU A 334 -14.88 19.01 -10.30
CA LEU A 334 -14.03 18.80 -11.45
C LEU A 334 -12.61 19.34 -11.24
N CYS A 335 -12.45 20.53 -10.68
CA CYS A 335 -11.14 21.11 -10.38
C CYS A 335 -10.38 20.27 -9.35
N CYS A 336 -11.03 19.93 -8.24
CA CYS A 336 -10.44 19.09 -7.21
C CYS A 336 -10.10 17.68 -7.77
N GLY A 337 -11.01 17.10 -8.55
CA GLY A 337 -10.77 15.85 -9.26
C GLY A 337 -9.58 15.93 -10.21
N GLY A 338 -9.44 17.04 -10.95
CA GLY A 338 -8.29 17.29 -11.81
C GLY A 338 -6.97 17.30 -11.04
N ILE A 339 -6.93 17.91 -9.86
CA ILE A 339 -5.74 17.88 -8.99
C ILE A 339 -5.43 16.44 -8.56
N VAL A 340 -6.43 15.67 -8.13
CA VAL A 340 -6.23 14.27 -7.73
C VAL A 340 -5.75 13.41 -8.91
N LEU A 341 -6.24 13.68 -10.12
CA LEU A 341 -5.78 13.03 -11.35
C LEU A 341 -4.33 13.36 -11.66
N LEU A 342 -3.92 14.63 -11.52
CA LEU A 342 -2.52 15.03 -11.72
C LEU A 342 -1.59 14.34 -10.73
N ILE A 343 -1.99 14.26 -9.45
CA ILE A 343 -1.24 13.50 -8.44
C ILE A 343 -1.13 12.02 -8.86
N ALA A 344 -2.23 11.41 -9.29
CA ALA A 344 -2.26 10.01 -9.72
C ALA A 344 -1.33 9.76 -10.91
N ILE A 345 -1.34 10.63 -11.93
CA ILE A 345 -0.49 10.52 -13.11
C ILE A 345 0.99 10.68 -12.72
N LYS A 346 1.31 11.67 -11.88
CA LYS A 346 2.69 11.88 -11.38
C LYS A 346 3.22 10.62 -10.68
N VAL A 347 2.44 10.07 -9.74
CA VAL A 347 2.85 8.89 -8.99
C VAL A 347 2.93 7.66 -9.90
N PHE A 348 2.02 7.52 -10.86
CA PHE A 348 2.07 6.45 -11.85
C PHE A 348 3.35 6.50 -12.67
N SER A 349 3.74 7.68 -13.21
CA SER A 349 4.96 7.86 -13.96
C SER A 349 6.21 7.50 -13.14
N SER A 350 6.28 7.98 -11.88
CA SER A 350 7.37 7.61 -10.96
C SER A 350 7.44 6.10 -10.69
N ASN A 351 6.29 5.44 -10.56
CA ASN A 351 6.23 4.00 -10.31
C ASN A 351 6.56 3.16 -11.56
N LEU A 352 6.28 3.66 -12.76
CA LEU A 352 6.73 3.03 -14.02
C LEU A 352 8.27 3.01 -14.10
N ALA A 353 8.91 4.14 -13.79
CA ALA A 353 10.37 4.23 -13.75
C ALA A 353 10.97 3.20 -12.77
N MET A 354 10.38 3.05 -11.57
CA MET A 354 10.80 2.02 -10.60
C MET A 354 10.64 0.58 -11.11
N LEU A 355 9.72 0.34 -12.03
CA LEU A 355 9.51 -0.98 -12.64
C LEU A 355 10.41 -1.24 -13.85
N GLY A 356 11.22 -0.26 -14.27
CA GLY A 356 12.01 -0.33 -15.51
C GLY A 356 11.15 -0.27 -16.78
N LEU A 357 9.97 0.33 -16.68
CA LEU A 357 9.01 0.51 -17.79
C LEU A 357 8.98 1.97 -18.26
N ASP A 358 10.14 2.58 -18.46
CA ASP A 358 10.27 3.98 -18.87
C ASP A 358 9.62 4.23 -20.23
N ILE A 359 8.98 5.42 -20.35
CA ILE A 359 8.35 5.90 -21.58
C ILE A 359 9.40 6.59 -22.45
#